data_61c22e5a18af59cdc5b71474adf15079
#
_entry.id   61c22e5a18af59cdc5b71474adf15079
#
_cell.length_a   1.000
_cell.length_b   1.000
_cell.length_c   1.000
_cell.angle_alpha   90.00
_cell.angle_beta   90.00
_cell.angle_gamma   90.00
#
_symmetry.space_group_name_H-M   'P 1'
#
loop_
_entity.id
_entity.type
_entity.pdbx_description
1 polymer ?
#
loop_
_entity_poly.entity_id
_entity_poly.type
_entity_poly.pdbx_seq_one_letter_code
_entity_poly.pdbx_strand_id
1 'polypeptide(L)'
;MKAYYHLPGLFEFYELYKEFLPLYREHREYFYDWCEIGSIYGAPADCVWGGGRVGFGEHDSKEVLKLMQEYGISARLTFSNSLLIKEHLSDKKCNELCRIFDIGRDNERSMGVGNDKDIECCIDSDNDISGINKRIKVKECRNGIIIYSDLLLDYIKENYPGFYFVSSTTKVLTDFGEFENELNREDFCYVVPDFRLNKSFDKLKALSQHQKDKVEFLCNECCWFGCTDRKECYETVSRKNLGEDCPEHYCTAPDAGQGYLFSKAMENPGFIGVDDIKNTYLPMGFSNFKIEGRGIGSAMILEFLLYYMTKPQYQIHVREHIYLDNMLDLF
;
A
#
# COMPACT_ATOMS: atom_id res chain seq x y z
N MET A 1 -20.80 -1.76 2.61
CA MET A 1 -19.57 -1.78 1.79
C MET A 1 -18.41 -1.37 2.68
N LYS A 2 -17.22 -1.97 2.50
CA LYS A 2 -16.02 -1.72 3.31
C LYS A 2 -15.01 -0.89 2.52
N ALA A 3 -14.26 -0.04 3.22
CA ALA A 3 -13.07 0.62 2.69
C ALA A 3 -11.83 -0.13 3.19
N TYR A 4 -10.99 -0.58 2.27
CA TYR A 4 -9.73 -1.26 2.55
C TYR A 4 -8.59 -0.25 2.43
N TYR A 5 -7.92 0.03 3.54
CA TYR A 5 -6.78 0.94 3.56
C TYR A 5 -5.48 0.19 3.32
N HIS A 6 -4.66 0.71 2.42
CA HIS A 6 -3.32 0.22 2.13
C HIS A 6 -2.33 1.20 2.76
N LEU A 7 -1.67 0.77 3.84
CA LEU A 7 -0.90 1.62 4.74
C LEU A 7 0.59 1.60 4.41
N PRO A 8 1.32 2.71 4.55
CA PRO A 8 2.74 2.80 4.22
C PRO A 8 3.65 2.30 5.35
N GLY A 9 4.90 1.95 5.02
CA GLY A 9 5.98 1.78 5.99
C GLY A 9 6.11 0.39 6.59
N LEU A 10 6.00 -0.65 5.74
CA LEU A 10 6.10 -2.07 6.15
C LEU A 10 7.36 -2.38 6.97
N PHE A 11 8.50 -1.78 6.61
CA PHE A 11 9.78 -1.95 7.31
C PHE A 11 10.11 -0.74 8.18
N GLU A 12 9.71 0.45 7.74
CA GLU A 12 10.06 1.72 8.36
C GLU A 12 9.31 1.97 9.68
N PHE A 13 8.05 1.48 9.78
CA PHE A 13 7.18 1.76 10.92
C PHE A 13 6.74 0.50 11.65
N TYR A 14 7.63 -0.49 11.70
CA TYR A 14 7.36 -1.77 12.38
C TYR A 14 6.89 -1.59 13.83
N GLU A 15 7.59 -0.76 14.62
CA GLU A 15 7.23 -0.54 16.03
C GLU A 15 5.86 0.13 16.17
N LEU A 16 5.50 1.07 15.29
CA LEU A 16 4.16 1.64 15.28
C LEU A 16 3.10 0.57 15.03
N TYR A 17 3.31 -0.30 14.04
CA TYR A 17 2.33 -1.34 13.72
C TYR A 17 2.26 -2.43 14.78
N LYS A 18 3.35 -2.73 15.46
CA LYS A 18 3.40 -3.67 16.57
C LYS A 18 2.49 -3.24 17.74
N GLU A 19 2.35 -1.94 17.97
CA GLU A 19 1.44 -1.38 18.98
C GLU A 19 0.01 -1.14 18.41
N PHE A 20 -0.07 -0.65 17.17
CA PHE A 20 -1.36 -0.28 16.57
C PHE A 20 -2.23 -1.50 16.21
N LEU A 21 -1.66 -2.59 15.72
CA LEU A 21 -2.43 -3.75 15.26
C LEU A 21 -3.13 -4.51 16.41
N PRO A 22 -2.52 -4.74 17.59
CA PRO A 22 -3.23 -5.23 18.75
C PRO A 22 -4.41 -4.34 19.13
N LEU A 23 -4.16 -3.04 19.27
CA LEU A 23 -5.20 -2.05 19.61
C LEU A 23 -6.36 -2.08 18.59
N TYR A 24 -6.04 -2.12 17.29
CA TYR A 24 -7.05 -2.20 16.23
C TYR A 24 -7.90 -3.47 16.32
N ARG A 25 -7.31 -4.60 16.68
CA ARG A 25 -8.00 -5.89 16.83
C ARG A 25 -8.85 -5.93 18.11
N GLU A 26 -8.32 -5.46 19.24
CA GLU A 26 -8.92 -5.58 20.57
C GLU A 26 -9.98 -4.52 20.84
N HIS A 27 -9.81 -3.33 20.27
CA HIS A 27 -10.69 -2.17 20.45
C HIS A 27 -11.34 -1.73 19.14
N ARG A 28 -12.00 -2.69 18.45
CA ARG A 28 -12.62 -2.44 17.17
C ARG A 28 -13.69 -1.33 17.21
N GLU A 29 -14.29 -1.09 18.38
CA GLU A 29 -15.23 -0.01 18.65
C GLU A 29 -14.64 1.40 18.48
N TYR A 30 -13.31 1.57 18.58
CA TYR A 30 -12.64 2.84 18.37
C TYR A 30 -12.60 3.27 16.91
N PHE A 31 -12.71 2.30 16.02
CA PHE A 31 -12.54 2.49 14.57
C PHE A 31 -13.87 2.49 13.84
N TYR A 32 -13.90 3.10 12.65
CA TYR A 32 -15.11 3.06 11.83
C TYR A 32 -15.45 1.62 11.42
N ASP A 33 -16.73 1.25 11.52
CA ASP A 33 -17.20 -0.11 11.22
C ASP A 33 -17.05 -0.48 9.75
N TRP A 34 -16.93 0.51 8.88
CA TRP A 34 -16.77 0.36 7.44
C TRP A 34 -15.31 0.38 6.99
N CYS A 35 -14.31 0.55 7.87
CA CYS A 35 -12.90 0.53 7.50
C CYS A 35 -12.22 -0.80 7.86
N GLU A 36 -11.29 -1.25 7.00
CA GLU A 36 -10.44 -2.41 7.19
C GLU A 36 -9.01 -2.10 6.74
N ILE A 37 -8.03 -2.80 7.30
CA ILE A 37 -6.65 -2.76 6.80
C ILE A 37 -6.53 -3.81 5.70
N GLY A 38 -6.34 -3.35 4.45
CA GLY A 38 -6.18 -4.24 3.30
C GLY A 38 -4.75 -4.76 3.16
N SER A 39 -3.75 -3.92 3.40
CA SER A 39 -2.33 -4.29 3.36
C SER A 39 -1.46 -3.24 4.03
N ILE A 40 -0.22 -3.62 4.34
CA ILE A 40 0.86 -2.68 4.67
C ILE A 40 1.96 -2.83 3.64
N TYR A 41 2.46 -1.70 3.08
CA TYR A 41 3.41 -1.72 1.98
C TYR A 41 4.72 -0.99 2.30
N GLY A 42 5.83 -1.45 1.72
CA GLY A 42 7.15 -0.86 1.87
C GLY A 42 8.24 -1.68 1.19
N ALA A 43 9.46 -1.18 1.27
CA ALA A 43 10.67 -1.91 0.92
C ALA A 43 11.81 -1.41 1.81
N PRO A 44 12.84 -2.22 2.09
CA PRO A 44 14.04 -1.76 2.74
C PRO A 44 14.71 -0.60 1.98
N ALA A 45 15.42 0.26 2.72
CA ALA A 45 15.95 1.51 2.17
C ALA A 45 16.95 1.31 1.02
N ASP A 46 17.70 0.22 1.03
CA ASP A 46 18.75 -0.13 0.06
C ASP A 46 18.32 -1.17 -0.99
N CYS A 47 17.01 -1.32 -1.22
CA CYS A 47 16.49 -2.26 -2.20
C CYS A 47 16.69 -1.75 -3.63
N VAL A 48 17.50 -2.43 -4.44
CA VAL A 48 17.76 -2.09 -5.86
C VAL A 48 16.48 -2.05 -6.70
N TRP A 49 15.51 -2.93 -6.41
CA TRP A 49 14.21 -2.92 -7.09
C TRP A 49 13.24 -1.88 -6.52
N GLY A 50 13.61 -1.24 -5.40
CA GLY A 50 12.83 -0.19 -4.77
C GLY A 50 12.71 1.04 -5.65
N GLY A 51 11.65 1.82 -5.43
CA GLY A 51 11.38 3.07 -6.14
C GLY A 51 10.36 3.90 -5.38
N GLY A 52 10.07 5.07 -5.91
CA GLY A 52 9.21 6.01 -5.23
C GLY A 52 9.93 6.68 -4.05
N ARG A 53 9.18 7.16 -3.05
CA ARG A 53 9.78 7.75 -1.86
C ARG A 53 10.35 6.66 -0.96
N VAL A 54 11.62 6.81 -0.60
CA VAL A 54 12.34 5.84 0.24
C VAL A 54 12.17 6.25 1.71
N GLY A 55 11.79 5.30 2.56
CA GLY A 55 11.77 5.47 4.01
C GLY A 55 13.16 5.24 4.63
N PHE A 56 13.33 5.71 5.85
CA PHE A 56 14.51 5.44 6.67
C PHE A 56 14.12 4.36 7.68
N GLY A 57 14.55 3.15 7.48
CA GLY A 57 14.30 2.09 8.44
C GLY A 57 14.51 0.71 7.82
N GLU A 58 15.21 -0.12 8.55
CA GLU A 58 15.37 -1.54 8.28
C GLU A 58 14.94 -2.31 9.50
N HIS A 59 13.84 -3.03 9.37
CA HIS A 59 13.49 -4.04 10.35
C HIS A 59 13.69 -5.43 9.74
N ASP A 60 13.94 -6.43 10.59
CA ASP A 60 14.16 -7.79 10.11
C ASP A 60 12.94 -8.29 9.32
N SER A 61 13.19 -8.76 8.10
CA SER A 61 12.13 -9.14 7.17
C SER A 61 11.26 -10.30 7.66
N LYS A 62 11.82 -11.21 8.47
CA LYS A 62 11.09 -12.35 9.03
C LYS A 62 10.19 -11.93 10.19
N GLU A 63 10.64 -10.97 11.01
CA GLU A 63 9.82 -10.38 12.07
C GLU A 63 8.67 -9.58 11.49
N VAL A 64 8.94 -8.78 10.44
CA VAL A 64 7.89 -8.07 9.69
C VAL A 64 6.84 -9.04 9.12
N LEU A 65 7.29 -10.10 8.43
CA LEU A 65 6.37 -11.11 7.90
C LEU A 65 5.56 -11.78 9.00
N LYS A 66 6.20 -12.15 10.12
CA LYS A 66 5.53 -12.77 11.27
C LYS A 66 4.43 -11.87 11.83
N LEU A 67 4.69 -10.58 11.99
CA LEU A 67 3.68 -9.61 12.43
C LEU A 67 2.50 -9.56 11.45
N MET A 68 2.76 -9.49 10.15
CA MET A 68 1.67 -9.47 9.14
C MET A 68 0.84 -10.75 9.18
N GLN A 69 1.46 -11.90 9.32
CA GLN A 69 0.78 -13.20 9.42
C GLN A 69 -0.07 -13.31 10.69
N GLU A 70 0.42 -12.82 11.83
CA GLU A 70 -0.30 -12.84 13.11
C GLU A 70 -1.62 -12.08 13.03
N TYR A 71 -1.65 -10.97 12.26
CA TYR A 71 -2.85 -10.15 12.10
C TYR A 71 -3.62 -10.43 10.81
N GLY A 72 -3.17 -11.39 9.99
CA GLY A 72 -3.82 -11.75 8.72
C GLY A 72 -3.81 -10.60 7.70
N ILE A 73 -2.77 -9.75 7.72
CA ILE A 73 -2.63 -8.59 6.85
C ILE A 73 -1.64 -8.89 5.73
N SER A 74 -2.01 -8.56 4.50
CA SER A 74 -1.13 -8.69 3.34
C SER A 74 0.06 -7.73 3.43
N ALA A 75 1.28 -8.25 3.33
CA ALA A 75 2.47 -7.45 3.11
C ALA A 75 2.65 -7.16 1.61
N ARG A 76 2.97 -5.92 1.24
CA ARG A 76 3.29 -5.56 -0.15
C ARG A 76 4.69 -5.01 -0.27
N LEU A 77 5.54 -5.70 -1.00
CA LEU A 77 6.88 -5.21 -1.33
C LEU A 77 6.79 -4.12 -2.41
N THR A 78 7.48 -3.00 -2.22
CA THR A 78 7.49 -1.91 -3.19
C THR A 78 8.69 -2.01 -4.11
N PHE A 79 8.51 -2.62 -5.27
CA PHE A 79 9.52 -2.83 -6.31
C PHE A 79 9.23 -1.95 -7.52
N SER A 80 9.25 -0.64 -7.28
CA SER A 80 8.79 0.38 -8.24
C SER A 80 9.93 1.10 -8.97
N ASN A 81 11.14 0.53 -9.01
CA ASN A 81 12.24 1.09 -9.79
C ASN A 81 11.87 1.05 -11.28
N SER A 82 11.94 2.21 -11.95
CA SER A 82 11.55 2.38 -13.36
C SER A 82 12.66 2.07 -14.35
N LEU A 83 13.91 1.86 -13.89
CA LEU A 83 15.11 1.80 -14.71
C LEU A 83 15.80 0.42 -14.68
N LEU A 84 15.06 -0.62 -14.27
CA LEU A 84 15.61 -1.97 -14.17
C LEU A 84 15.96 -2.54 -15.54
N ILE A 85 17.12 -3.18 -15.62
CA ILE A 85 17.60 -3.99 -16.72
C ILE A 85 17.83 -5.43 -16.26
N LYS A 86 18.11 -6.36 -17.18
CA LYS A 86 18.25 -7.80 -16.89
C LYS A 86 19.27 -8.11 -15.80
N GLU A 87 20.38 -7.38 -15.77
CA GLU A 87 21.46 -7.54 -14.79
C GLU A 87 20.99 -7.32 -13.35
N HIS A 88 20.04 -6.38 -13.14
CA HIS A 88 19.48 -6.07 -11.85
C HIS A 88 18.57 -7.17 -11.30
N LEU A 89 18.05 -8.07 -12.14
CA LEU A 89 17.19 -9.18 -11.71
C LEU A 89 17.94 -10.20 -10.83
N SER A 90 19.28 -10.24 -10.90
CA SER A 90 20.11 -11.14 -10.11
C SER A 90 20.44 -10.60 -8.71
N ASP A 91 19.90 -9.44 -8.31
CA ASP A 91 20.15 -8.87 -6.99
C ASP A 91 19.78 -9.84 -5.87
N LYS A 92 20.74 -10.13 -4.99
CA LYS A 92 20.59 -11.17 -3.96
C LYS A 92 19.63 -10.77 -2.86
N LYS A 93 19.64 -9.51 -2.43
CA LYS A 93 18.78 -9.01 -1.35
C LYS A 93 17.33 -8.98 -1.79
N CYS A 94 17.05 -8.46 -2.97
CA CYS A 94 15.69 -8.42 -3.52
C CYS A 94 15.13 -9.83 -3.75
N ASN A 95 15.92 -10.75 -4.26
CA ASN A 95 15.51 -12.16 -4.42
C ASN A 95 15.29 -12.85 -3.07
N GLU A 96 16.07 -12.53 -2.03
CA GLU A 96 15.87 -13.06 -0.68
C GLU A 96 14.55 -12.55 -0.07
N LEU A 97 14.23 -11.27 -0.25
CA LEU A 97 12.93 -10.72 0.13
C LEU A 97 11.78 -11.48 -0.55
N CYS A 98 11.88 -11.74 -1.85
CA CYS A 98 10.88 -12.54 -2.54
C CYS A 98 10.75 -13.94 -1.92
N ARG A 99 11.85 -14.63 -1.60
CA ARG A 99 11.78 -15.97 -0.96
C ARG A 99 11.12 -15.94 0.41
N ILE A 100 11.37 -14.90 1.21
CA ILE A 100 10.78 -14.75 2.54
C ILE A 100 9.27 -14.48 2.42
N PHE A 101 8.84 -13.61 1.51
CA PHE A 101 7.46 -13.16 1.41
C PHE A 101 6.59 -13.97 0.44
N ASP A 102 7.15 -14.89 -0.36
CA ASP A 102 6.41 -15.83 -1.21
C ASP A 102 5.84 -16.99 -0.39
N ILE A 103 4.76 -16.78 0.34
CA ILE A 103 4.13 -17.77 1.23
C ILE A 103 3.27 -18.81 0.50
N GLY A 104 3.12 -18.71 -0.83
CA GLY A 104 2.31 -19.64 -1.62
C GLY A 104 2.94 -21.01 -1.87
N ARG A 105 4.27 -21.15 -1.69
CA ARG A 105 5.00 -22.38 -2.04
C ARG A 105 4.94 -23.51 -1.02
N ASP A 106 4.80 -23.20 0.25
CA ASP A 106 4.88 -24.23 1.31
C ASP A 106 3.61 -25.08 1.44
N ASN A 107 2.47 -24.59 0.94
CA ASN A 107 1.19 -25.30 0.98
C ASN A 107 1.00 -26.31 -0.16
N GLU A 108 1.60 -26.08 -1.33
CA GLU A 108 1.50 -27.05 -2.45
C GLU A 108 2.31 -28.32 -2.22
N ARG A 109 3.33 -28.30 -1.36
CA ARG A 109 4.11 -29.51 -1.01
C ARG A 109 3.42 -30.41 0.00
N SER A 110 2.41 -29.92 0.71
CA SER A 110 1.68 -30.70 1.73
C SER A 110 0.31 -31.21 1.27
N MET A 111 -0.21 -30.76 0.13
CA MET A 111 -1.46 -31.26 -0.46
C MET A 111 -1.24 -31.60 -1.94
N GLY A 112 -1.26 -32.91 -2.25
CA GLY A 112 -1.13 -33.39 -3.62
C GLY A 112 -2.20 -32.83 -4.56
N VAL A 113 -1.75 -32.38 -5.70
CA VAL A 113 -2.43 -32.22 -7.00
C VAL A 113 -3.94 -31.96 -6.97
N GLY A 114 -4.33 -30.72 -7.22
CA GLY A 114 -5.71 -30.35 -7.56
C GLY A 114 -5.72 -29.15 -8.52
N ASN A 115 -6.32 -29.35 -9.68
CA ASN A 115 -6.37 -28.53 -10.87
C ASN A 115 -6.72 -27.03 -10.67
N ASP A 116 -6.09 -26.22 -11.54
CA ASP A 116 -6.46 -24.84 -11.89
C ASP A 116 -7.97 -24.59 -11.92
N LYS A 117 -8.41 -23.57 -11.19
CA LYS A 117 -9.43 -22.60 -11.62
C LYS A 117 -9.58 -21.45 -10.59
N ASP A 118 -9.62 -20.24 -11.14
CA ASP A 118 -10.13 -19.00 -10.56
C ASP A 118 -9.27 -18.33 -9.47
N ILE A 119 -8.44 -17.38 -9.94
CA ILE A 119 -7.82 -16.34 -9.11
C ILE A 119 -8.94 -15.35 -8.74
N GLU A 120 -9.74 -15.68 -7.74
CA GLU A 120 -10.56 -14.69 -7.05
C GLU A 120 -9.69 -13.94 -6.05
N CYS A 121 -9.53 -12.63 -6.27
CA CYS A 121 -9.07 -11.72 -5.23
C CYS A 121 -9.94 -11.92 -4.01
N CYS A 122 -9.38 -12.42 -2.89
CA CYS A 122 -10.13 -12.82 -1.70
C CYS A 122 -10.75 -11.62 -0.99
N ILE A 123 -11.93 -11.19 -1.45
CA ILE A 123 -12.88 -10.36 -0.72
C ILE A 123 -14.16 -11.20 -0.59
N ASP A 124 -14.22 -12.04 0.44
CA ASP A 124 -15.46 -12.72 0.79
C ASP A 124 -16.26 -11.86 1.76
N SER A 125 -17.38 -11.34 1.26
CA SER A 125 -18.50 -10.87 2.05
C SER A 125 -19.41 -12.07 2.35
N ASP A 126 -19.25 -12.74 3.49
CA ASP A 126 -20.32 -13.61 4.01
C ASP A 126 -20.44 -13.43 5.52
N ASN A 127 -21.54 -12.76 5.89
CA ASN A 127 -22.14 -12.80 7.20
C ASN A 127 -22.81 -14.15 7.41
N ASP A 128 -22.32 -14.96 8.33
CA ASP A 128 -23.17 -15.98 8.95
C ASP A 128 -22.97 -16.00 10.47
N ILE A 129 -24.08 -15.65 11.14
CA ILE A 129 -24.19 -15.60 12.59
C ILE A 129 -24.68 -16.98 13.06
N SER A 130 -23.78 -17.83 13.47
CA SER A 130 -24.14 -18.91 14.40
C SER A 130 -22.91 -19.40 15.15
N GLY A 131 -22.93 -19.25 16.47
CA GLY A 131 -21.85 -19.53 17.40
C GLY A 131 -21.43 -20.98 17.44
N ILE A 132 -20.22 -21.15 17.90
CA ILE A 132 -19.55 -22.26 18.59
C ILE A 132 -18.16 -22.48 17.97
N ASN A 133 -17.11 -22.19 18.78
CA ASN A 133 -15.73 -22.69 18.68
C ASN A 133 -15.29 -23.29 17.33
N LYS A 134 -15.12 -22.49 16.29
CA LYS A 134 -14.30 -22.83 15.15
C LYS A 134 -12.95 -22.15 15.34
N ARG A 135 -11.89 -22.98 15.50
CA ARG A 135 -10.52 -22.53 15.24
C ARG A 135 -10.58 -21.71 13.95
N ILE A 136 -10.33 -20.42 14.05
CA ILE A 136 -10.18 -19.54 12.90
C ILE A 136 -9.03 -20.14 12.10
N LYS A 137 -9.33 -20.84 11.00
CA LYS A 137 -8.34 -21.09 9.97
C LYS A 137 -7.94 -19.69 9.51
N VAL A 138 -6.75 -19.24 9.87
CA VAL A 138 -6.14 -18.04 9.29
C VAL A 138 -6.11 -18.32 7.80
N LYS A 139 -7.00 -17.68 7.04
CA LYS A 139 -7.00 -17.72 5.58
C LYS A 139 -5.68 -17.08 5.23
N GLU A 140 -4.76 -17.82 4.63
CA GLU A 140 -3.43 -17.31 4.32
C GLU A 140 -3.59 -16.17 3.34
N CYS A 141 -3.43 -14.93 3.84
CA CYS A 141 -3.43 -13.76 2.99
C CYS A 141 -2.19 -13.82 2.10
N ARG A 142 -2.39 -13.86 0.78
CA ARG A 142 -1.29 -13.73 -0.17
C ARG A 142 -0.62 -12.37 0.01
N ASN A 143 0.70 -12.33 -0.10
CA ASN A 143 1.45 -11.09 -0.17
C ASN A 143 1.46 -10.53 -1.59
N GLY A 144 1.75 -9.24 -1.71
CA GLY A 144 1.73 -8.55 -3.00
C GLY A 144 3.02 -7.82 -3.33
N ILE A 145 3.15 -7.43 -4.58
CA ILE A 145 4.24 -6.57 -5.05
C ILE A 145 3.67 -5.37 -5.81
N ILE A 146 4.06 -4.18 -5.37
CA ILE A 146 3.80 -2.93 -6.10
C ILE A 146 4.92 -2.76 -7.10
N ILE A 147 4.62 -2.78 -8.40
CA ILE A 147 5.61 -2.91 -9.45
C ILE A 147 5.43 -1.87 -10.55
N TYR A 148 6.56 -1.41 -11.12
CA TYR A 148 6.62 -0.52 -12.29
C TYR A 148 7.01 -1.28 -13.55
N SER A 149 8.09 -2.08 -13.50
CA SER A 149 8.76 -2.68 -14.64
C SER A 149 8.09 -3.99 -15.07
N ASP A 150 7.68 -4.10 -16.33
CA ASP A 150 7.16 -5.35 -16.89
C ASP A 150 8.25 -6.43 -16.94
N LEU A 151 9.52 -6.06 -17.16
CA LEU A 151 10.66 -6.98 -17.08
C LEU A 151 10.74 -7.67 -15.71
N LEU A 152 10.56 -6.90 -14.63
CA LEU A 152 10.57 -7.45 -13.27
C LEU A 152 9.28 -8.22 -12.97
N LEU A 153 8.13 -7.78 -13.49
CA LEU A 153 6.86 -8.48 -13.37
C LEU A 153 6.96 -9.91 -13.91
N ASP A 154 7.45 -10.06 -15.13
CA ASP A 154 7.61 -11.36 -15.78
C ASP A 154 8.59 -12.26 -15.00
N TYR A 155 9.71 -11.69 -14.56
CA TYR A 155 10.71 -12.40 -13.74
C TYR A 155 10.10 -12.94 -12.44
N ILE A 156 9.32 -12.10 -11.73
CA ILE A 156 8.72 -12.50 -10.46
C ILE A 156 7.61 -13.54 -10.68
N LYS A 157 6.77 -13.38 -11.69
CA LYS A 157 5.73 -14.38 -12.02
C LYS A 157 6.33 -15.76 -12.27
N GLU A 158 7.48 -15.81 -12.95
CA GLU A 158 8.17 -17.08 -13.24
C GLU A 158 8.81 -17.70 -12.00
N ASN A 159 9.46 -16.90 -11.16
CA ASN A 159 10.30 -17.38 -10.06
C ASN A 159 9.60 -17.41 -8.69
N TYR A 160 8.58 -16.58 -8.48
CA TYR A 160 7.87 -16.38 -7.21
C TYR A 160 6.35 -16.24 -7.44
N PRO A 161 5.65 -17.30 -7.86
CA PRO A 161 4.24 -17.25 -8.31
C PRO A 161 3.22 -17.00 -7.19
N GLY A 162 3.63 -17.02 -5.92
CA GLY A 162 2.73 -16.79 -4.79
C GLY A 162 2.27 -15.34 -4.62
N PHE A 163 2.88 -14.36 -5.31
CA PHE A 163 2.49 -12.97 -5.20
C PHE A 163 1.31 -12.60 -6.10
N TYR A 164 0.54 -11.59 -5.65
CA TYR A 164 -0.29 -10.78 -6.53
C TYR A 164 0.41 -9.45 -6.83
N PHE A 165 -0.05 -8.74 -7.87
CA PHE A 165 0.63 -7.52 -8.33
C PHE A 165 -0.27 -6.30 -8.28
N VAL A 166 0.37 -5.15 -7.97
CA VAL A 166 -0.23 -3.83 -7.95
C VAL A 166 0.54 -2.93 -8.91
N SER A 167 -0.15 -2.31 -9.87
CA SER A 167 0.49 -1.32 -10.74
C SER A 167 0.82 -0.06 -9.96
N SER A 168 2.09 0.36 -9.99
CA SER A 168 2.62 1.42 -9.15
C SER A 168 2.14 2.81 -9.55
N THR A 169 1.87 3.68 -8.56
CA THR A 169 1.65 5.12 -8.77
C THR A 169 2.84 5.82 -9.45
N THR A 170 4.06 5.24 -9.38
CA THR A 170 5.25 5.80 -10.04
C THR A 170 5.17 5.76 -11.56
N LYS A 171 4.21 5.01 -12.14
CA LYS A 171 3.89 5.07 -13.57
C LYS A 171 3.32 6.43 -14.00
N VAL A 172 2.76 7.20 -13.05
CA VAL A 172 2.22 8.55 -13.26
C VAL A 172 1.17 8.55 -14.38
N LEU A 173 0.17 7.67 -14.26
CA LEU A 173 -0.92 7.53 -15.23
C LEU A 173 -1.87 8.72 -15.11
N THR A 174 -1.58 9.81 -15.79
CA THR A 174 -2.37 11.06 -15.78
C THR A 174 -3.46 11.11 -16.85
N ASP A 175 -3.32 10.34 -17.92
CA ASP A 175 -4.37 10.16 -18.92
C ASP A 175 -5.33 9.04 -18.50
N PHE A 176 -6.62 9.31 -18.60
CA PHE A 176 -7.64 8.36 -18.16
C PHE A 176 -7.71 7.11 -19.07
N GLY A 177 -7.42 7.24 -20.36
CA GLY A 177 -7.38 6.12 -21.28
C GLY A 177 -6.20 5.18 -21.00
N GLU A 178 -5.02 5.74 -20.68
CA GLU A 178 -3.87 4.96 -20.23
C GLU A 178 -4.17 4.23 -18.91
N PHE A 179 -4.83 4.91 -17.97
CA PHE A 179 -5.28 4.31 -16.72
C PHE A 179 -6.28 3.18 -16.95
N GLU A 180 -7.27 3.36 -17.83
CA GLU A 180 -8.25 2.33 -18.17
C GLU A 180 -7.59 1.12 -18.87
N ASN A 181 -6.63 1.36 -19.76
CA ASN A 181 -5.83 0.30 -20.36
C ASN A 181 -5.08 -0.52 -19.31
N GLU A 182 -4.51 0.14 -18.30
CA GLU A 182 -3.82 -0.55 -17.21
C GLU A 182 -4.79 -1.36 -16.32
N LEU A 183 -6.01 -0.85 -16.08
CA LEU A 183 -7.08 -1.59 -15.37
C LEU A 183 -7.49 -2.87 -16.09
N ASN A 184 -7.42 -2.88 -17.43
CA ASN A 184 -7.78 -4.04 -18.24
C ASN A 184 -6.68 -5.12 -18.30
N ARG A 185 -5.48 -4.86 -17.77
CA ARG A 185 -4.43 -5.89 -17.67
C ARG A 185 -4.79 -6.92 -16.60
N GLU A 186 -4.79 -8.18 -16.97
CA GLU A 186 -5.05 -9.31 -16.04
C GLU A 186 -3.91 -9.53 -15.02
N ASP A 187 -2.73 -8.97 -15.29
CA ASP A 187 -1.59 -9.07 -14.38
C ASP A 187 -1.84 -8.42 -13.02
N PHE A 188 -2.67 -7.38 -12.96
CA PHE A 188 -2.82 -6.55 -11.79
C PHE A 188 -4.14 -6.79 -11.04
N CYS A 189 -4.04 -7.08 -9.74
CA CYS A 189 -5.17 -7.04 -8.82
C CYS A 189 -5.60 -5.61 -8.51
N TYR A 190 -4.63 -4.69 -8.44
CA TYR A 190 -4.89 -3.27 -8.17
C TYR A 190 -4.06 -2.39 -9.09
N VAL A 191 -4.62 -1.23 -9.43
CA VAL A 191 -3.96 -0.18 -10.22
C VAL A 191 -4.10 1.15 -9.50
N VAL A 192 -2.96 1.82 -9.26
CA VAL A 192 -2.95 3.12 -8.60
C VAL A 192 -2.91 4.23 -9.65
N PRO A 193 -4.01 4.97 -9.88
CA PRO A 193 -4.01 6.12 -10.79
C PRO A 193 -3.12 7.24 -10.25
N ASP A 194 -2.77 8.19 -11.11
CA ASP A 194 -2.25 9.45 -10.61
C ASP A 194 -3.35 10.19 -9.84
N PHE A 195 -2.99 10.81 -8.71
CA PHE A 195 -3.93 11.48 -7.79
C PHE A 195 -4.76 12.59 -8.46
N ARG A 196 -4.29 13.13 -9.58
CA ARG A 196 -5.02 14.11 -10.39
C ARG A 196 -6.30 13.54 -11.03
N LEU A 197 -6.38 12.22 -11.17
CA LEU A 197 -7.57 11.52 -11.66
C LEU A 197 -8.60 11.24 -10.55
N ASN A 198 -8.24 11.43 -9.29
CA ASN A 198 -9.09 11.05 -8.15
C ASN A 198 -10.51 11.64 -8.23
N LYS A 199 -10.67 12.86 -8.70
CA LYS A 199 -11.97 13.55 -8.79
C LYS A 199 -12.59 13.54 -10.20
N SER A 200 -12.11 12.69 -11.12
CA SER A 200 -12.67 12.53 -12.48
C SER A 200 -13.99 11.72 -12.45
N PHE A 201 -14.97 12.17 -11.65
CA PHE A 201 -16.15 11.39 -11.28
C PHE A 201 -16.99 10.89 -12.45
N ASP A 202 -17.13 11.66 -13.53
CA ASP A 202 -17.91 11.24 -14.70
C ASP A 202 -17.29 10.00 -15.37
N LYS A 203 -15.95 10.01 -15.52
CA LYS A 203 -15.20 8.89 -16.07
C LYS A 203 -15.15 7.71 -15.11
N LEU A 204 -14.92 7.96 -13.81
CA LEU A 204 -14.88 6.94 -12.77
C LEU A 204 -16.21 6.20 -12.63
N LYS A 205 -17.36 6.90 -12.74
CA LYS A 205 -18.70 6.29 -12.73
C LYS A 205 -18.92 5.32 -13.88
N ALA A 206 -18.34 5.60 -15.06
CA ALA A 206 -18.49 4.80 -16.27
C ALA A 206 -17.73 3.46 -16.21
N LEU A 207 -16.75 3.30 -15.32
CA LEU A 207 -16.01 2.05 -15.14
C LEU A 207 -16.94 0.91 -14.75
N SER A 208 -16.69 -0.28 -15.27
CA SER A 208 -17.36 -1.53 -14.84
C SER A 208 -17.03 -1.83 -13.36
N GLN A 209 -17.84 -2.65 -12.68
CA GLN A 209 -17.54 -3.01 -11.29
C GLN A 209 -16.21 -3.73 -11.17
N HIS A 210 -15.87 -4.63 -12.08
CA HIS A 210 -14.58 -5.31 -12.12
C HIS A 210 -13.39 -4.31 -12.20
N GLN A 211 -13.49 -3.26 -13.01
CA GLN A 211 -12.47 -2.21 -13.06
C GLN A 211 -12.43 -1.41 -11.75
N LYS A 212 -13.61 -1.06 -11.18
CA LYS A 212 -13.70 -0.34 -9.89
C LYS A 212 -13.06 -1.10 -8.74
N ASP A 213 -13.21 -2.41 -8.71
CA ASP A 213 -12.61 -3.28 -7.68
C ASP A 213 -11.07 -3.25 -7.73
N LYS A 214 -10.50 -2.96 -8.92
CA LYS A 214 -9.05 -2.85 -9.13
C LYS A 214 -8.49 -1.45 -8.85
N VAL A 215 -9.32 -0.40 -8.77
CA VAL A 215 -8.82 0.96 -8.51
C VAL A 215 -8.37 1.11 -7.07
N GLU A 216 -7.12 1.51 -6.84
CA GLU A 216 -6.55 1.86 -5.54
C GLU A 216 -6.18 3.34 -5.51
N PHE A 217 -7.03 4.18 -4.91
CA PHE A 217 -6.84 5.63 -4.88
C PHE A 217 -5.78 6.07 -3.89
N LEU A 218 -4.84 6.92 -4.32
CA LEU A 218 -3.90 7.60 -3.45
C LEU A 218 -4.57 8.82 -2.82
N CYS A 219 -4.86 8.75 -1.49
CA CYS A 219 -5.77 9.69 -0.83
C CYS A 219 -5.14 11.02 -0.43
N ASN A 220 -3.90 11.00 0.07
CA ASN A 220 -3.25 12.13 0.76
C ASN A 220 -1.93 12.53 0.10
N GLU A 221 -1.88 12.52 -1.24
CA GLU A 221 -0.68 12.91 -1.99
C GLU A 221 -0.24 14.35 -1.64
N CYS A 222 1.05 14.52 -1.41
CA CYS A 222 1.65 15.80 -1.08
C CYS A 222 2.22 16.54 -2.30
N CYS A 223 2.36 15.89 -3.46
CA CYS A 223 2.82 16.56 -4.67
C CYS A 223 1.87 17.69 -5.06
N TRP A 224 2.45 18.79 -5.51
CA TRP A 224 1.70 19.89 -6.09
C TRP A 224 0.83 19.39 -7.26
N PHE A 225 -0.45 19.79 -7.29
CA PHE A 225 -1.40 19.33 -8.31
C PHE A 225 -0.97 19.71 -9.73
N GLY A 226 -0.30 20.84 -9.90
CA GLY A 226 0.26 21.33 -11.18
C GLY A 226 1.63 20.76 -11.55
N CYS A 227 2.19 19.80 -10.78
CA CYS A 227 3.53 19.26 -11.05
C CYS A 227 3.57 18.48 -12.37
N THR A 228 4.49 18.84 -13.26
CA THR A 228 4.77 18.15 -14.53
C THR A 228 5.92 17.14 -14.41
N ASP A 229 6.74 17.25 -13.37
CA ASP A 229 8.06 16.60 -13.25
C ASP A 229 8.02 15.37 -12.36
N ARG A 230 6.81 14.91 -11.97
CA ARG A 230 6.64 13.81 -11.02
C ARG A 230 7.32 12.52 -11.48
N LYS A 231 7.27 12.23 -12.78
CA LYS A 231 7.91 11.05 -13.36
C LYS A 231 9.43 11.14 -13.24
N GLU A 232 10.01 12.29 -13.57
CA GLU A 232 11.44 12.56 -13.44
C GLU A 232 11.92 12.47 -11.98
N CYS A 233 11.10 12.97 -11.05
CA CYS A 233 11.36 12.82 -9.62
C CYS A 233 11.50 11.33 -9.22
N TYR A 234 10.62 10.45 -9.69
CA TYR A 234 10.70 9.02 -9.42
C TYR A 234 11.86 8.33 -10.16
N GLU A 235 12.23 8.78 -11.36
CA GLU A 235 13.40 8.29 -12.08
C GLU A 235 14.69 8.64 -11.35
N THR A 236 14.80 9.84 -10.77
CA THR A 236 15.95 10.23 -9.94
C THR A 236 16.10 9.30 -8.73
N VAL A 237 15.01 8.97 -8.04
CA VAL A 237 15.04 7.99 -6.95
C VAL A 237 15.46 6.61 -7.45
N SER A 238 14.96 6.19 -8.61
CA SER A 238 15.33 4.91 -9.24
C SER A 238 16.83 4.83 -9.54
N ARG A 239 17.44 5.91 -10.08
CA ARG A 239 18.90 6.00 -10.30
C ARG A 239 19.70 5.87 -9.02
N LYS A 240 19.28 6.58 -7.96
CA LYS A 240 19.95 6.50 -6.65
C LYS A 240 19.91 5.08 -6.08
N ASN A 241 18.78 4.39 -6.21
CA ASN A 241 18.65 3.00 -5.75
C ASN A 241 19.52 2.02 -6.57
N LEU A 242 19.91 2.40 -7.79
CA LEU A 242 20.89 1.67 -8.61
C LEU A 242 22.35 2.05 -8.27
N GLY A 243 22.58 2.95 -7.32
CA GLY A 243 23.91 3.43 -6.94
C GLY A 243 24.52 4.43 -7.93
N GLU A 244 23.72 5.02 -8.82
CA GLU A 244 24.18 6.03 -9.75
C GLU A 244 24.43 7.36 -9.03
N ASP A 245 25.56 8.00 -9.32
CA ASP A 245 25.83 9.39 -8.94
C ASP A 245 25.06 10.31 -9.88
N CYS A 246 23.90 10.76 -9.45
CA CYS A 246 23.04 11.65 -10.23
C CYS A 246 22.66 12.89 -9.42
N PRO A 247 22.44 14.05 -10.11
CA PRO A 247 21.96 15.25 -9.45
C PRO A 247 20.66 15.03 -8.67
N GLU A 248 20.49 15.77 -7.57
CA GLU A 248 19.20 15.84 -6.88
C GLU A 248 18.14 16.42 -7.80
N HIS A 249 16.95 15.84 -7.76
CA HIS A 249 15.78 16.45 -8.38
C HIS A 249 15.25 17.56 -7.45
N TYR A 250 15.18 18.78 -7.94
CA TYR A 250 14.62 19.90 -7.19
C TYR A 250 13.14 20.04 -7.53
N CYS A 251 12.30 19.94 -6.49
CA CYS A 251 10.87 20.12 -6.63
C CYS A 251 10.55 21.59 -7.01
N THR A 252 9.79 21.76 -8.10
CA THR A 252 9.38 23.08 -8.61
C THR A 252 8.08 23.61 -7.98
N ALA A 253 7.50 22.88 -7.02
CA ALA A 253 6.29 23.33 -6.31
C ALA A 253 6.52 24.67 -5.61
N PRO A 254 5.54 25.58 -5.59
CA PRO A 254 5.65 26.90 -4.96
C PRO A 254 6.06 26.85 -3.48
N ASP A 255 5.79 25.76 -2.81
CA ASP A 255 6.01 25.54 -1.38
C ASP A 255 6.98 24.38 -1.06
N ALA A 256 7.79 23.96 -2.03
CA ALA A 256 8.71 22.82 -1.92
C ALA A 256 9.61 22.84 -0.66
N GLY A 257 10.01 24.04 -0.20
CA GLY A 257 10.86 24.22 0.98
C GLY A 257 10.17 24.00 2.34
N GLN A 258 8.84 23.81 2.37
CA GLN A 258 8.08 23.71 3.62
C GLN A 258 7.92 22.26 4.14
N GLY A 259 8.37 21.27 3.35
CA GLY A 259 8.19 19.87 3.66
C GLY A 259 6.72 19.40 3.58
N TYR A 260 6.47 18.18 4.02
CA TYR A 260 5.11 17.63 4.07
C TYR A 260 4.33 18.19 5.27
N LEU A 261 3.16 18.75 5.00
CA LEU A 261 2.17 19.12 6.01
C LEU A 261 0.83 18.48 5.66
N PHE A 262 0.23 17.75 6.59
CA PHE A 262 -1.06 17.07 6.34
C PHE A 262 -2.19 18.07 6.06
N SER A 263 -2.21 19.20 6.73
CA SER A 263 -3.17 20.30 6.46
C SER A 263 -3.10 20.78 5.02
N LYS A 264 -1.91 20.88 4.43
CA LYS A 264 -1.74 21.23 3.01
C LYS A 264 -2.14 20.11 2.06
N ALA A 265 -1.88 18.85 2.42
CA ALA A 265 -2.37 17.73 1.63
C ALA A 265 -3.90 17.75 1.54
N MET A 266 -4.60 18.16 2.60
CA MET A 266 -6.06 18.33 2.60
C MET A 266 -6.57 19.43 1.65
N GLU A 267 -5.75 20.42 1.33
CA GLU A 267 -6.08 21.49 0.37
C GLU A 267 -5.84 21.07 -1.09
N ASN A 268 -5.17 19.93 -1.33
CA ASN A 268 -4.88 19.46 -2.67
C ASN A 268 -6.18 19.06 -3.39
N PRO A 269 -6.42 19.54 -4.63
CA PRO A 269 -7.64 19.20 -5.39
C PRO A 269 -7.85 17.69 -5.55
N GLY A 270 -6.79 16.87 -5.54
CA GLY A 270 -6.84 15.41 -5.62
C GLY A 270 -7.05 14.71 -4.27
N PHE A 271 -7.09 15.44 -3.14
CA PHE A 271 -7.26 14.86 -1.82
C PHE A 271 -8.59 14.12 -1.68
N ILE A 272 -8.55 12.96 -1.04
CA ILE A 272 -9.73 12.16 -0.70
C ILE A 272 -9.83 12.05 0.81
N GLY A 273 -10.79 12.75 1.41
CA GLY A 273 -11.04 12.72 2.84
C GLY A 273 -11.96 11.57 3.27
N VAL A 274 -12.12 11.40 4.59
CA VAL A 274 -12.98 10.37 5.19
C VAL A 274 -14.43 10.49 4.71
N ASP A 275 -14.95 11.72 4.64
CA ASP A 275 -16.32 11.97 4.19
C ASP A 275 -16.50 11.69 2.68
N ASP A 276 -15.47 11.99 1.87
CA ASP A 276 -15.46 11.63 0.45
C ASP A 276 -15.55 10.09 0.30
N ILE A 277 -14.71 9.36 1.04
CA ILE A 277 -14.69 7.88 0.99
C ILE A 277 -16.08 7.35 1.32
N LYS A 278 -16.62 7.73 2.48
CA LYS A 278 -17.90 7.23 2.99
C LYS A 278 -19.07 7.59 2.11
N ASN A 279 -19.15 8.86 1.66
CA ASN A 279 -20.35 9.42 1.05
C ASN A 279 -20.31 9.45 -0.48
N THR A 280 -19.12 9.25 -1.10
CA THR A 280 -18.94 9.33 -2.55
C THR A 280 -18.36 8.05 -3.13
N TYR A 281 -17.17 7.65 -2.71
CA TYR A 281 -16.45 6.54 -3.35
C TYR A 281 -17.08 5.18 -3.04
N LEU A 282 -17.41 4.89 -1.78
CA LEU A 282 -18.08 3.64 -1.41
C LEU A 282 -19.43 3.50 -2.14
N PRO A 283 -20.33 4.52 -2.15
CA PRO A 283 -21.57 4.44 -2.93
C PRO A 283 -21.37 4.28 -4.44
N MET A 284 -20.24 4.75 -4.99
CA MET A 284 -19.87 4.56 -6.40
C MET A 284 -19.34 3.14 -6.71
N GLY A 285 -19.11 2.31 -5.69
CA GLY A 285 -18.59 0.94 -5.85
C GLY A 285 -17.09 0.79 -5.71
N PHE A 286 -16.35 1.82 -5.25
CA PHE A 286 -14.91 1.74 -4.98
C PHE A 286 -14.64 1.35 -3.53
N SER A 287 -13.57 0.57 -3.30
CA SER A 287 -13.27 0.07 -1.96
C SER A 287 -11.79 0.17 -1.53
N ASN A 288 -10.86 0.50 -2.42
CA ASN A 288 -9.42 0.45 -2.10
C ASN A 288 -8.81 1.86 -2.03
N PHE A 289 -8.17 2.18 -0.90
CA PHE A 289 -7.66 3.51 -0.57
C PHE A 289 -6.24 3.41 -0.02
N LYS A 290 -5.30 4.00 -0.74
CA LYS A 290 -3.88 4.03 -0.38
C LYS A 290 -3.55 5.29 0.40
N ILE A 291 -2.92 5.11 1.54
CA ILE A 291 -2.37 6.20 2.34
C ILE A 291 -0.89 6.32 2.02
N GLU A 292 -0.44 7.49 1.59
CA GLU A 292 0.96 7.79 1.42
C GLU A 292 1.61 8.13 2.76
N GLY A 293 2.92 7.93 2.88
CA GLY A 293 3.60 8.34 4.10
C GLY A 293 5.00 7.75 4.31
N ARG A 294 5.52 6.99 3.36
CA ARG A 294 6.91 6.52 3.47
C ARG A 294 7.87 7.71 3.57
N GLY A 295 8.77 7.69 4.54
CA GLY A 295 9.76 8.74 4.75
C GLY A 295 9.29 10.00 5.50
N ILE A 296 8.06 10.04 6.03
CA ILE A 296 7.55 11.21 6.78
C ILE A 296 7.45 11.00 8.30
N GLY A 297 7.84 9.82 8.78
CA GLY A 297 7.92 9.48 10.19
C GLY A 297 6.64 8.86 10.79
N SER A 298 6.82 8.03 11.81
CA SER A 298 5.74 7.27 12.46
C SER A 298 4.67 8.15 13.09
N ALA A 299 5.04 9.29 13.64
CA ALA A 299 4.11 10.24 14.23
C ALA A 299 3.07 10.76 13.20
N MET A 300 3.53 11.07 11.97
CA MET A 300 2.63 11.49 10.91
C MET A 300 1.74 10.35 10.43
N ILE A 301 2.27 9.12 10.37
CA ILE A 301 1.46 7.96 10.03
C ILE A 301 0.38 7.73 11.08
N LEU A 302 0.68 7.87 12.36
CA LEU A 302 -0.34 7.79 13.41
C LEU A 302 -1.45 8.83 13.19
N GLU A 303 -1.13 10.08 12.84
CA GLU A 303 -2.15 11.08 12.54
C GLU A 303 -3.03 10.68 11.33
N PHE A 304 -2.48 9.99 10.32
CA PHE A 304 -3.29 9.44 9.23
C PHE A 304 -4.21 8.31 9.70
N LEU A 305 -3.72 7.39 10.54
CA LEU A 305 -4.54 6.33 11.13
C LEU A 305 -5.68 6.90 11.98
N LEU A 306 -5.38 7.96 12.75
CA LEU A 306 -6.40 8.69 13.51
C LEU A 306 -7.43 9.35 12.60
N TYR A 307 -6.99 10.01 11.54
CA TYR A 307 -7.88 10.71 10.62
C TYR A 307 -8.75 9.76 9.80
N TYR A 308 -8.15 8.74 9.15
CA TYR A 308 -8.85 7.89 8.21
C TYR A 308 -9.62 6.74 8.84
N MET A 309 -9.17 6.22 9.97
CA MET A 309 -9.70 4.97 10.52
C MET A 309 -10.40 5.14 11.86
N THR A 310 -10.00 6.12 12.69
CA THR A 310 -10.45 6.25 14.06
C THR A 310 -11.64 7.19 14.18
N LYS A 311 -12.70 6.76 14.90
CA LYS A 311 -13.84 7.62 15.22
C LYS A 311 -13.36 8.83 16.05
N PRO A 312 -13.85 10.05 15.79
CA PRO A 312 -13.34 11.28 16.42
C PRO A 312 -13.29 11.24 17.96
N GLN A 313 -14.29 10.64 18.59
CA GLN A 313 -14.37 10.53 20.06
C GLN A 313 -13.29 9.61 20.67
N TYR A 314 -12.65 8.76 19.90
CA TYR A 314 -11.62 7.82 20.37
C TYR A 314 -10.20 8.19 19.92
N GLN A 315 -10.02 9.27 19.14
CA GLN A 315 -8.68 9.65 18.65
C GLN A 315 -7.69 9.93 19.79
N ILE A 316 -8.15 10.52 20.90
CA ILE A 316 -7.31 10.75 22.07
C ILE A 316 -6.90 9.40 22.68
N HIS A 317 -7.83 8.47 22.87
CA HIS A 317 -7.54 7.15 23.43
C HIS A 317 -6.51 6.37 22.62
N VAL A 318 -6.67 6.36 21.29
CA VAL A 318 -5.70 5.70 20.38
C VAL A 318 -4.34 6.37 20.48
N ARG A 319 -4.29 7.71 20.49
CA ARG A 319 -3.04 8.45 20.62
C ARG A 319 -2.34 8.19 21.95
N GLU A 320 -3.08 8.19 23.06
CA GLU A 320 -2.55 7.89 24.39
C GLU A 320 -1.97 6.48 24.44
N HIS A 321 -2.67 5.46 23.96
CA HIS A 321 -2.17 4.09 23.92
C HIS A 321 -0.84 3.98 23.16
N ILE A 322 -0.76 4.56 21.96
CA ILE A 322 0.43 4.46 21.12
C ILE A 322 1.60 5.28 21.67
N TYR A 323 1.35 6.50 22.16
CA TYR A 323 2.44 7.38 22.62
C TYR A 323 2.85 7.14 24.07
N LEU A 324 1.91 6.83 24.97
CA LEU A 324 2.23 6.64 26.39
C LEU A 324 3.04 5.37 26.60
N ASP A 325 2.71 4.29 25.89
CA ASP A 325 3.47 3.04 25.99
C ASP A 325 4.88 3.15 25.41
N ASN A 326 5.11 4.08 24.45
CA ASN A 326 6.42 4.26 23.82
C ASN A 326 7.23 5.48 24.30
N MET A 327 6.62 6.46 24.96
CA MET A 327 7.30 7.71 25.35
C MET A 327 7.52 7.88 26.85
N LEU A 328 6.84 7.12 27.68
CA LEU A 328 7.08 7.18 29.14
C LEU A 328 8.45 6.64 29.56
N ASP A 329 9.08 5.83 28.71
CA ASP A 329 10.46 5.37 28.91
C ASP A 329 11.53 6.40 28.50
N LEU A 330 11.13 7.58 27.99
CA LEU A 330 12.03 8.67 27.60
C LEU A 330 12.18 9.76 28.66
N PHE A 331 11.53 9.65 29.79
CA PHE A 331 11.60 10.50 30.98
C PHE A 331 11.89 9.65 32.21
#